data_a1654e8d7e23175bce2c8b19e24a1254
#
_entry.id   a1654e8d7e23175bce2c8b19e24a1254
#
_cell.length_a   1.000
_cell.length_b   1.000
_cell.length_c   1.000
_cell.angle_alpha   90.00
_cell.angle_beta   90.00
_cell.angle_gamma   90.00
#
_symmetry.space_group_name_H-M   'P 1'
#
loop_
_entity.id
_entity.type
_entity.pdbx_description
1 polymer ?
#
loop_
_entity_poly.entity_id
_entity_poly.type
_entity_poly.pdbx_seq_one_letter_code
_entity_poly.pdbx_strand_id
1 'polypeptide(L)'
;MFIVQNAARQSFTKAAVEPALATGEVCVGKRLRAPFTWIGGKHYMVKKLLPLIPKHHTYVEVFGGAASLLLAKDPSPVEVYNDIDSGLVNFFRVLRDKNKFQKFYEQVVLMPYSREEYYECRETWDKEEDDVQMAVKWFVVARQSFSGIFGRSWGYTVTNSVRGMANPISKYWGAIDMLPEVAERLLRVQIEHNDFRKILKAYDTENTFFYLDPPYVLDTRTEAVYRYEMALEDHQELVDMLLHITGKAMLSGYDHEVYKPLEEAGWTKLVFEAMCMVPGRTRATKYICNDSNKHKLKRKECVWLNYVPAPHKQMELLGVKYGTENNVNPGNGTETQGE
;
A
#
# COMPACT_ATOMS: atom_id res chain seq x y z
N MET A 1 8.69 11.90 36.30
CA MET A 1 8.32 12.34 34.94
C MET A 1 7.63 11.25 34.11
N PHE A 2 7.94 9.97 34.25
CA PHE A 2 7.29 8.85 33.55
C PHE A 2 5.84 8.54 34.01
N ILE A 3 5.48 8.82 35.25
CA ILE A 3 4.14 8.52 35.82
C ILE A 3 3.08 9.51 35.32
N VAL A 4 3.43 10.75 35.05
CA VAL A 4 2.49 11.79 34.57
C VAL A 4 2.11 11.55 33.08
N GLN A 5 2.98 10.98 32.27
CA GLN A 5 2.67 10.62 30.90
C GLN A 5 1.72 9.40 30.79
N ASN A 6 1.75 8.47 31.74
CA ASN A 6 0.82 7.33 31.78
C ASN A 6 -0.59 7.72 32.21
N ALA A 7 -0.74 8.66 33.14
CA ALA A 7 -2.06 9.17 33.52
C ALA A 7 -2.73 9.97 32.39
N ALA A 8 -1.95 10.75 31.65
CA ALA A 8 -2.43 11.42 30.43
C ALA A 8 -2.83 10.42 29.33
N ARG A 9 -2.13 9.29 29.21
CA ARG A 9 -2.45 8.23 28.23
C ARG A 9 -3.69 7.43 28.60
N GLN A 10 -3.95 7.16 29.88
CA GLN A 10 -5.18 6.50 30.32
C GLN A 10 -6.44 7.37 30.14
N SER A 11 -6.32 8.69 30.25
CA SER A 11 -7.39 9.62 29.87
C SER A 11 -7.56 9.75 28.36
N PHE A 12 -6.49 9.56 27.57
CA PHE A 12 -6.54 9.57 26.10
C PHE A 12 -7.22 8.33 25.51
N THR A 13 -7.08 7.14 26.11
CA THR A 13 -7.69 5.91 25.61
C THR A 13 -9.21 5.92 25.73
N LYS A 14 -9.77 6.51 26.80
CA LYS A 14 -11.21 6.62 26.98
C LYS A 14 -11.80 7.82 26.25
N ALA A 15 -11.08 8.93 26.19
CA ALA A 15 -11.51 10.17 25.56
C ALA A 15 -11.27 10.21 24.02
N ALA A 16 -10.31 9.45 23.49
CA ALA A 16 -10.02 9.44 22.05
C ALA A 16 -10.90 8.46 21.25
N VAL A 17 -11.44 7.43 21.89
CA VAL A 17 -12.29 6.44 21.21
C VAL A 17 -13.77 6.85 21.21
N GLU A 18 -14.24 7.56 22.24
CA GLU A 18 -15.65 7.98 22.34
C GLU A 18 -16.05 9.15 21.40
N PRO A 19 -15.25 10.21 21.18
CA PRO A 19 -15.66 11.31 20.30
C PRO A 19 -15.51 10.98 18.81
N ALA A 20 -14.50 10.20 18.41
CA ALA A 20 -14.24 9.88 17.00
C ALA A 20 -15.35 9.04 16.36
N LEU A 21 -16.04 8.22 17.17
CA LEU A 21 -17.14 7.37 16.72
C LEU A 21 -18.53 8.04 16.81
N ALA A 22 -18.62 9.22 17.45
CA ALA A 22 -19.91 9.85 17.73
C ALA A 22 -20.32 10.94 16.73
N THR A 23 -19.40 11.56 16.00
CA THR A 23 -19.71 12.78 15.23
C THR A 23 -19.92 12.61 13.74
N GLY A 24 -19.52 11.50 13.14
CA GLY A 24 -19.68 11.28 11.68
C GLY A 24 -19.05 12.38 10.79
N GLU A 25 -18.38 13.37 11.39
CA GLU A 25 -17.66 14.41 10.68
C GLU A 25 -16.32 13.87 10.19
N VAL A 26 -16.20 13.70 8.89
CA VAL A 26 -14.95 13.33 8.24
C VAL A 26 -13.97 14.47 8.40
N CYS A 27 -12.90 14.27 9.15
CA CYS A 27 -11.75 15.19 9.17
C CYS A 27 -11.14 15.27 7.77
N VAL A 28 -11.60 16.22 6.97
CA VAL A 28 -10.98 16.58 5.69
C VAL A 28 -9.70 17.35 6.01
N GLY A 29 -8.53 16.71 5.84
CA GLY A 29 -7.27 17.46 5.98
C GLY A 29 -6.00 16.68 6.21
N LYS A 30 -6.00 15.55 6.92
CA LYS A 30 -4.78 14.79 7.21
C LYS A 30 -4.75 13.48 6.42
N ARG A 31 -3.81 13.38 5.49
CA ARG A 31 -3.59 12.12 4.76
C ARG A 31 -3.11 11.04 5.72
N LEU A 32 -3.88 9.99 5.86
CA LEU A 32 -3.51 8.84 6.67
C LEU A 32 -2.40 8.02 5.98
N ARG A 33 -1.69 7.25 6.79
CA ARG A 33 -0.68 6.30 6.32
C ARG A 33 -1.03 4.92 6.83
N ALA A 34 -0.57 3.91 6.11
CA ALA A 34 -0.66 2.54 6.59
C ALA A 34 0.04 2.40 7.96
N PRO A 35 -0.58 1.72 8.94
CA PRO A 35 -0.02 1.56 10.28
C PRO A 35 1.14 0.57 10.33
N PHE A 36 1.50 -0.05 9.22
CA PHE A 36 2.64 -0.97 9.09
C PHE A 36 3.34 -0.79 7.76
N THR A 37 4.55 -1.32 7.66
CA THR A 37 5.30 -1.40 6.40
C THR A 37 4.98 -2.73 5.74
N TRP A 38 4.62 -2.71 4.46
CA TRP A 38 4.35 -3.89 3.65
C TRP A 38 5.29 -3.96 2.46
N ILE A 39 5.68 -5.17 2.08
CA ILE A 39 6.52 -5.38 0.90
C ILE A 39 5.73 -4.95 -0.32
N GLY A 40 6.35 -4.23 -1.24
CA GLY A 40 5.65 -3.66 -2.40
C GLY A 40 4.76 -2.47 -2.08
N GLY A 41 4.55 -2.14 -0.80
CA GLY A 41 3.65 -1.04 -0.39
C GLY A 41 4.02 0.30 -1.04
N LYS A 42 3.04 0.97 -1.61
CA LYS A 42 3.19 2.16 -2.47
C LYS A 42 3.25 3.50 -1.72
N HIS A 43 3.53 3.50 -0.40
CA HIS A 43 3.56 4.74 0.38
C HIS A 43 4.45 5.84 -0.22
N TYR A 44 5.56 5.47 -0.88
CA TYR A 44 6.46 6.40 -1.56
C TYR A 44 5.91 6.92 -2.90
N MET A 45 4.97 6.18 -3.50
CA MET A 45 4.31 6.51 -4.76
C MET A 45 2.99 7.27 -4.57
N VAL A 46 2.39 7.26 -3.37
CA VAL A 46 1.08 7.86 -3.09
C VAL A 46 0.93 9.27 -3.68
N LYS A 47 1.94 10.14 -3.47
CA LYS A 47 1.91 11.51 -4.00
C LYS A 47 1.86 11.58 -5.52
N LYS A 48 2.40 10.57 -6.21
CA LYS A 48 2.42 10.46 -7.68
C LYS A 48 1.15 9.80 -8.21
N LEU A 49 0.58 8.85 -7.47
CA LEU A 49 -0.62 8.09 -7.88
C LEU A 49 -1.92 8.84 -7.60
N LEU A 50 -2.02 9.58 -6.49
CA LEU A 50 -3.23 10.33 -6.13
C LEU A 50 -3.76 11.25 -7.24
N PRO A 51 -2.91 12.04 -7.95
CA PRO A 51 -3.38 12.90 -9.03
C PRO A 51 -3.89 12.15 -10.26
N LEU A 52 -3.56 10.86 -10.39
CA LEU A 52 -3.99 10.00 -11.50
C LEU A 52 -5.40 9.45 -11.29
N ILE A 53 -5.91 9.45 -10.07
CA ILE A 53 -7.23 8.88 -9.75
C ILE A 53 -8.31 9.70 -10.47
N PRO A 54 -9.10 9.09 -11.38
CA PRO A 54 -10.14 9.77 -12.11
C PRO A 54 -11.38 10.01 -11.22
N LYS A 55 -12.31 10.82 -11.67
CA LYS A 55 -13.62 10.91 -11.03
C LYS A 55 -14.33 9.56 -11.10
N HIS A 56 -14.84 9.08 -9.97
CA HIS A 56 -15.51 7.79 -9.81
C HIS A 56 -16.55 7.87 -8.67
N HIS A 57 -17.44 6.89 -8.62
CA HIS A 57 -18.36 6.66 -7.51
C HIS A 57 -17.85 5.53 -6.60
N THR A 58 -17.38 4.45 -7.21
CA THR A 58 -16.88 3.26 -6.52
C THR A 58 -15.37 3.15 -6.70
N TYR A 59 -14.63 3.05 -5.59
CA TYR A 59 -13.20 2.80 -5.54
C TYR A 59 -12.94 1.36 -5.09
N VAL A 60 -12.16 0.62 -5.85
CA VAL A 60 -11.81 -0.77 -5.52
C VAL A 60 -10.30 -0.95 -5.52
N GLU A 61 -9.73 -1.31 -4.38
CA GLU A 61 -8.33 -1.71 -4.24
C GLU A 61 -8.26 -3.24 -4.26
N VAL A 62 -7.88 -3.81 -5.42
CA VAL A 62 -8.02 -5.26 -5.72
C VAL A 62 -6.95 -6.09 -5.01
N PHE A 63 -5.73 -5.56 -4.92
CA PHE A 63 -4.59 -6.11 -4.20
C PHE A 63 -4.20 -5.10 -3.13
N GLY A 64 -4.94 -5.10 -2.02
CA GLY A 64 -4.95 -3.98 -1.09
C GLY A 64 -3.67 -3.81 -0.29
N GLY A 65 -3.01 -4.91 0.11
CA GLY A 65 -1.81 -4.87 0.93
C GLY A 65 -1.97 -3.94 2.12
N ALA A 66 -1.08 -2.95 2.25
CA ALA A 66 -1.15 -1.99 3.34
C ALA A 66 -2.20 -0.87 3.17
N ALA A 67 -3.08 -0.94 2.15
CA ALA A 67 -4.10 0.07 1.84
C ALA A 67 -3.55 1.51 1.70
N SER A 68 -2.33 1.64 1.16
CA SER A 68 -1.62 2.93 1.17
C SER A 68 -2.32 4.03 0.38
N LEU A 69 -2.96 3.69 -0.74
CA LEU A 69 -3.68 4.65 -1.57
C LEU A 69 -5.08 4.92 -1.03
N LEU A 70 -5.80 3.87 -0.60
CA LEU A 70 -7.11 3.96 0.05
C LEU A 70 -7.10 4.89 1.27
N LEU A 71 -6.10 4.74 2.14
CA LEU A 71 -5.98 5.54 3.36
C LEU A 71 -5.56 6.99 3.08
N ALA A 72 -4.85 7.23 1.99
CA ALA A 72 -4.31 8.55 1.66
C ALA A 72 -5.24 9.41 0.79
N LYS A 73 -6.16 8.79 0.05
CA LYS A 73 -7.13 9.50 -0.80
C LYS A 73 -8.33 10.03 -0.01
N ASP A 74 -9.00 11.01 -0.56
CA ASP A 74 -10.31 11.43 -0.05
C ASP A 74 -11.34 10.31 -0.20
N PRO A 75 -12.25 10.13 0.77
CA PRO A 75 -13.27 9.10 0.70
C PRO A 75 -14.15 9.16 -0.55
N SER A 76 -14.44 8.00 -1.14
CA SER A 76 -15.43 7.86 -2.21
C SER A 76 -16.79 7.41 -1.62
N PRO A 77 -17.91 7.60 -2.32
CA PRO A 77 -19.22 7.12 -1.86
C PRO A 77 -19.22 5.63 -1.55
N VAL A 78 -18.59 4.81 -2.39
CA VAL A 78 -18.38 3.37 -2.16
C VAL A 78 -16.90 3.06 -2.25
N GLU A 79 -16.36 2.34 -1.24
CA GLU A 79 -14.97 1.94 -1.19
C GLU A 79 -14.85 0.47 -0.83
N VAL A 80 -13.99 -0.24 -1.54
CA VAL A 80 -13.73 -1.66 -1.37
C VAL A 80 -12.24 -1.90 -1.23
N TYR A 81 -11.88 -2.59 -0.18
CA TYR A 81 -10.55 -3.15 0.04
C TYR A 81 -10.62 -4.65 -0.12
N ASN A 82 -9.75 -5.23 -0.92
CA ASN A 82 -9.61 -6.67 -1.07
C ASN A 82 -8.15 -7.08 -0.95
N ASP A 83 -7.91 -8.22 -0.33
CA ASP A 83 -6.64 -8.92 -0.39
C ASP A 83 -6.87 -10.43 -0.26
N ILE A 84 -5.94 -11.22 -0.78
CA ILE A 84 -5.95 -12.69 -0.64
C ILE A 84 -5.29 -13.14 0.66
N ASP A 85 -4.49 -12.28 1.32
CA ASP A 85 -3.83 -12.61 2.58
C ASP A 85 -4.80 -12.51 3.75
N SER A 86 -5.11 -13.68 4.34
CA SER A 86 -6.04 -13.79 5.47
C SER A 86 -5.60 -12.99 6.69
N GLY A 87 -4.28 -12.86 6.94
CA GLY A 87 -3.76 -12.09 8.06
C GLY A 87 -3.99 -10.60 7.90
N LEU A 88 -3.76 -10.06 6.68
CA LEU A 88 -4.09 -8.68 6.33
C LEU A 88 -5.57 -8.40 6.48
N VAL A 89 -6.39 -9.24 5.87
CA VAL A 89 -7.85 -9.08 5.90
C VAL A 89 -8.39 -9.16 7.31
N ASN A 90 -7.91 -10.13 8.12
CA ASN A 90 -8.29 -10.24 9.53
C ASN A 90 -7.92 -8.98 10.31
N PHE A 91 -6.69 -8.47 10.14
CA PHE A 91 -6.24 -7.24 10.79
C PHE A 91 -7.17 -6.07 10.49
N PHE A 92 -7.51 -5.82 9.23
CA PHE A 92 -8.41 -4.72 8.87
C PHE A 92 -9.86 -4.94 9.33
N ARG A 93 -10.34 -6.19 9.36
CA ARG A 93 -11.66 -6.53 9.93
C ARG A 93 -11.73 -6.23 11.43
N VAL A 94 -10.67 -6.57 12.17
CA VAL A 94 -10.57 -6.28 13.61
C VAL A 94 -10.54 -4.78 13.87
N LEU A 95 -9.79 -4.01 13.07
CA LEU A 95 -9.76 -2.54 13.20
C LEU A 95 -11.13 -1.90 12.94
N ARG A 96 -11.93 -2.45 12.03
CA ARG A 96 -13.24 -1.91 11.66
C ARG A 96 -14.33 -2.20 12.69
N ASP A 97 -14.20 -3.26 13.48
CA ASP A 97 -15.16 -3.61 14.51
C ASP A 97 -14.82 -2.89 15.83
N LYS A 98 -15.73 -2.06 16.32
CA LYS A 98 -15.51 -1.23 17.52
C LYS A 98 -15.09 -2.05 18.75
N ASN A 99 -15.74 -3.19 18.99
CA ASN A 99 -15.47 -3.99 20.18
C ASN A 99 -14.16 -4.77 20.05
N LYS A 100 -13.88 -5.31 18.84
CA LYS A 100 -12.63 -6.01 18.54
C LYS A 100 -11.45 -5.03 18.53
N PHE A 101 -11.63 -3.84 17.94
CA PHE A 101 -10.62 -2.79 17.93
C PHE A 101 -10.22 -2.38 19.35
N GLN A 102 -11.18 -2.20 20.24
CA GLN A 102 -10.88 -1.85 21.63
C GLN A 102 -9.99 -2.90 22.29
N LYS A 103 -10.36 -4.19 22.19
CA LYS A 103 -9.59 -5.31 22.76
C LYS A 103 -8.19 -5.42 22.13
N PHE A 104 -8.10 -5.24 20.82
CA PHE A 104 -6.84 -5.22 20.08
C PHE A 104 -5.94 -4.06 20.53
N TYR A 105 -6.49 -2.85 20.59
CA TYR A 105 -5.76 -1.63 20.93
C TYR A 105 -5.18 -1.68 22.36
N GLU A 106 -5.98 -2.13 23.34
CA GLU A 106 -5.54 -2.31 24.73
C GLU A 106 -4.34 -3.26 24.83
N GLN A 107 -4.30 -4.31 24.02
CA GLN A 107 -3.20 -5.27 24.03
C GLN A 107 -1.95 -4.70 23.33
N VAL A 108 -2.08 -4.10 22.16
CA VAL A 108 -0.89 -3.62 21.40
C VAL A 108 -0.23 -2.40 22.06
N VAL A 109 -0.99 -1.59 22.83
CA VAL A 109 -0.44 -0.48 23.63
C VAL A 109 0.46 -0.99 24.75
N LEU A 110 0.17 -2.15 25.33
CA LEU A 110 0.94 -2.77 26.40
C LEU A 110 1.98 -3.76 25.90
N MET A 111 1.93 -4.12 24.61
CA MET A 111 2.82 -5.11 24.02
C MET A 111 4.27 -4.61 24.00
N PRO A 112 5.22 -5.34 24.61
CA PRO A 112 6.61 -4.93 24.63
C PRO A 112 7.27 -5.03 23.25
N TYR A 113 8.25 -4.17 23.00
CA TYR A 113 9.17 -4.33 21.86
C TYR A 113 10.23 -5.34 22.27
N SER A 114 9.91 -6.63 22.17
CA SER A 114 10.70 -7.75 22.67
C SER A 114 11.02 -8.75 21.56
N ARG A 115 12.26 -9.24 21.58
CA ARG A 115 12.69 -10.26 20.64
C ARG A 115 11.98 -11.59 20.87
N GLU A 116 11.80 -11.98 22.13
CA GLU A 116 11.15 -13.23 22.51
C GLU A 116 9.68 -13.21 22.06
N GLU A 117 8.95 -12.15 22.44
CA GLU A 117 7.57 -11.91 22.02
C GLU A 117 7.39 -11.90 20.52
N TYR A 118 8.33 -11.28 19.79
CA TYR A 118 8.31 -11.25 18.33
C TYR A 118 8.38 -12.67 17.75
N TYR A 119 9.29 -13.52 18.24
CA TYR A 119 9.45 -14.88 17.70
C TYR A 119 8.26 -15.76 18.08
N GLU A 120 7.71 -15.62 19.28
CA GLU A 120 6.50 -16.29 19.67
C GLU A 120 5.31 -15.91 18.76
N CYS A 121 5.08 -14.61 18.58
CA CYS A 121 4.05 -14.13 17.67
C CYS A 121 4.26 -14.65 16.25
N ARG A 122 5.50 -14.65 15.76
CA ARG A 122 5.83 -15.12 14.40
C ARG A 122 5.46 -16.58 14.16
N GLU A 123 5.67 -17.44 15.15
CA GLU A 123 5.43 -18.89 15.03
C GLU A 123 3.96 -19.27 15.29
N THR A 124 3.16 -18.34 15.82
CA THR A 124 1.82 -18.69 16.33
C THR A 124 0.68 -17.85 15.79
N TRP A 125 0.93 -16.68 15.12
CA TRP A 125 -0.14 -15.76 14.71
C TRP A 125 -1.19 -16.40 13.78
N ASP A 126 -0.79 -17.31 12.90
CA ASP A 126 -1.68 -17.99 11.94
C ASP A 126 -2.31 -19.29 12.50
N LYS A 127 -2.01 -19.60 13.75
CA LYS A 127 -2.60 -20.73 14.47
C LYS A 127 -3.67 -20.31 15.47
N GLU A 128 -3.87 -18.97 15.63
CA GLU A 128 -4.86 -18.42 16.51
C GLU A 128 -6.27 -18.57 15.94
N GLU A 129 -7.18 -19.05 16.77
CA GLU A 129 -8.60 -19.16 16.44
C GLU A 129 -9.36 -17.85 16.74
N ASP A 130 -8.91 -17.09 17.74
CA ASP A 130 -9.47 -15.78 18.08
C ASP A 130 -8.89 -14.72 17.12
N ASP A 131 -9.75 -14.05 16.39
CA ASP A 131 -9.36 -13.09 15.38
C ASP A 131 -8.68 -11.83 15.95
N VAL A 132 -8.98 -11.45 17.21
CA VAL A 132 -8.29 -10.35 17.89
C VAL A 132 -6.87 -10.77 18.25
N GLN A 133 -6.67 -11.97 18.82
CA GLN A 133 -5.33 -12.49 19.12
C GLN A 133 -4.50 -12.67 17.86
N MET A 134 -5.11 -13.20 16.78
CA MET A 134 -4.46 -13.28 15.48
C MET A 134 -4.00 -11.89 15.00
N ALA A 135 -4.86 -10.88 15.10
CA ALA A 135 -4.53 -9.51 14.67
C ALA A 135 -3.42 -8.88 15.53
N VAL A 136 -3.43 -9.10 16.86
CA VAL A 136 -2.38 -8.62 17.78
C VAL A 136 -1.03 -9.22 17.40
N LYS A 137 -0.94 -10.53 17.32
CA LYS A 137 0.30 -11.24 16.96
C LYS A 137 0.77 -10.88 15.56
N TRP A 138 -0.16 -10.83 14.58
CA TRP A 138 0.14 -10.41 13.20
C TRP A 138 0.72 -8.98 13.17
N PHE A 139 0.13 -8.04 13.91
CA PHE A 139 0.60 -6.65 13.97
C PHE A 139 2.00 -6.55 14.60
N VAL A 140 2.28 -7.32 15.66
CA VAL A 140 3.62 -7.41 16.26
C VAL A 140 4.63 -7.87 15.21
N VAL A 141 4.32 -8.92 14.47
CA VAL A 141 5.19 -9.43 13.39
C VAL A 141 5.38 -8.38 12.31
N ALA A 142 4.30 -7.76 11.80
CA ALA A 142 4.37 -6.75 10.74
C ALA A 142 5.20 -5.52 11.16
N ARG A 143 5.15 -5.13 12.44
CA ARG A 143 5.80 -3.92 12.94
C ARG A 143 7.21 -4.14 13.46
N GLN A 144 7.50 -5.31 13.99
CA GLN A 144 8.81 -5.61 14.58
C GLN A 144 9.75 -6.37 13.64
N SER A 145 9.29 -6.79 12.46
CA SER A 145 10.15 -7.40 11.42
C SER A 145 11.18 -6.40 10.89
N PHE A 146 12.41 -6.85 10.71
CA PHE A 146 13.48 -6.06 10.12
C PHE A 146 13.13 -5.60 8.70
N SER A 147 13.30 -4.31 8.44
CA SER A 147 13.01 -3.66 7.14
C SER A 147 11.55 -3.80 6.67
N GLY A 148 10.63 -4.18 7.53
CA GLY A 148 9.23 -4.40 7.16
C GLY A 148 9.00 -5.66 6.31
N ILE A 149 9.97 -6.57 6.26
CA ILE A 149 9.81 -7.86 5.60
C ILE A 149 9.14 -8.81 6.59
N PHE A 150 7.84 -9.01 6.42
CA PHE A 150 6.99 -9.79 7.33
C PHE A 150 7.58 -11.17 7.64
N GLY A 151 7.67 -11.49 8.94
CA GLY A 151 8.10 -12.79 9.42
C GLY A 151 9.59 -13.11 9.32
N ARG A 152 10.43 -12.19 8.82
CA ARG A 152 11.89 -12.38 8.81
C ARG A 152 12.51 -12.16 10.19
N SER A 153 13.72 -11.59 10.28
CA SER A 153 14.41 -11.33 11.56
C SER A 153 13.78 -10.18 12.32
N TRP A 154 13.88 -10.19 13.64
CA TRP A 154 13.48 -9.10 14.49
C TRP A 154 14.30 -7.82 14.21
N GLY A 155 13.62 -6.67 14.11
CA GLY A 155 14.23 -5.38 13.82
C GLY A 155 14.74 -4.70 15.09
N TYR A 156 16.03 -4.43 15.17
CA TYR A 156 16.65 -3.69 16.27
C TYR A 156 17.70 -2.71 15.77
N THR A 157 18.15 -1.85 16.65
CA THR A 157 19.25 -0.93 16.38
C THR A 157 20.15 -0.78 17.60
N VAL A 158 21.44 -0.50 17.35
CA VAL A 158 22.41 -0.24 18.40
C VAL A 158 22.66 1.26 18.59
N THR A 159 22.61 2.04 17.50
CA THR A 159 23.03 3.44 17.50
C THR A 159 21.97 4.43 17.02
N ASN A 160 20.98 3.96 16.26
CA ASN A 160 19.98 4.85 15.64
C ASN A 160 18.85 5.16 16.61
N SER A 161 18.75 6.41 17.07
CA SER A 161 17.70 6.88 17.98
C SER A 161 16.89 8.02 17.39
N VAL A 162 15.59 8.05 17.70
CA VAL A 162 14.65 9.10 17.32
C VAL A 162 13.71 9.35 18.50
N ARG A 163 13.39 10.60 18.80
CA ARG A 163 12.54 11.00 19.95
C ARG A 163 13.03 10.47 21.29
N GLY A 164 14.36 10.38 21.49
CA GLY A 164 14.97 9.92 22.72
C GLY A 164 14.87 8.41 22.97
N MET A 165 14.47 7.61 21.97
CA MET A 165 14.37 6.15 22.04
C MET A 165 14.91 5.49 20.76
N ALA A 166 15.13 4.16 20.81
CA ALA A 166 15.55 3.41 19.62
C ALA A 166 14.56 3.62 18.46
N ASN A 167 15.08 3.88 17.25
CA ASN A 167 14.25 4.18 16.08
C ASN A 167 13.14 3.13 15.80
N PRO A 168 13.40 1.79 15.89
CA PRO A 168 12.33 0.81 15.71
C PRO A 168 11.21 0.96 16.73
N ILE A 169 11.53 1.24 18.00
CA ILE A 169 10.54 1.48 19.06
C ILE A 169 9.73 2.75 18.75
N SER A 170 10.40 3.84 18.37
CA SER A 170 9.72 5.09 17.99
C SER A 170 8.74 4.89 16.82
N LYS A 171 9.11 4.08 15.85
CA LYS A 171 8.24 3.72 14.72
C LYS A 171 7.07 2.83 15.15
N TYR A 172 7.30 1.88 16.06
CA TYR A 172 6.24 1.02 16.60
C TYR A 172 5.18 1.85 17.32
N TRP A 173 5.59 2.72 18.24
CA TRP A 173 4.68 3.64 18.94
C TRP A 173 3.95 4.59 17.98
N GLY A 174 4.65 5.18 17.01
CA GLY A 174 4.00 6.05 16.03
C GLY A 174 2.97 5.34 15.15
N ALA A 175 3.07 4.01 14.99
CA ALA A 175 2.05 3.22 14.32
C ALA A 175 0.82 3.00 15.20
N ILE A 176 1.03 2.69 16.49
CA ILE A 176 -0.06 2.54 17.46
C ILE A 176 -0.86 3.84 17.59
N ASP A 177 -0.18 4.98 17.65
CA ASP A 177 -0.82 6.30 17.74
C ASP A 177 -1.77 6.60 16.54
N MET A 178 -1.55 5.98 15.37
CA MET A 178 -2.40 6.17 14.19
C MET A 178 -3.58 5.21 14.09
N LEU A 179 -3.59 4.12 14.87
CA LEU A 179 -4.60 3.07 14.76
C LEU A 179 -6.05 3.57 14.93
N PRO A 180 -6.37 4.48 15.86
CA PRO A 180 -7.73 5.01 15.99
C PRO A 180 -8.21 5.74 14.73
N GLU A 181 -7.39 6.61 14.14
CA GLU A 181 -7.73 7.33 12.90
C GLU A 181 -7.91 6.37 11.71
N VAL A 182 -7.09 5.31 11.64
CA VAL A 182 -7.21 4.27 10.61
C VAL A 182 -8.50 3.46 10.80
N ALA A 183 -8.82 3.07 12.04
CA ALA A 183 -10.05 2.35 12.35
C ALA A 183 -11.30 3.16 11.95
N GLU A 184 -11.35 4.45 12.29
CA GLU A 184 -12.42 5.36 11.87
C GLU A 184 -12.55 5.43 10.35
N ARG A 185 -11.42 5.59 9.64
CA ARG A 185 -11.39 5.63 8.17
C ARG A 185 -11.96 4.36 7.54
N LEU A 186 -11.70 3.19 8.15
CA LEU A 186 -12.16 1.90 7.65
C LEU A 186 -13.66 1.63 7.86
N LEU A 187 -14.35 2.37 8.74
CA LEU A 187 -15.80 2.20 8.94
C LEU A 187 -16.61 2.36 7.66
N ARG A 188 -16.10 3.09 6.67
CA ARG A 188 -16.73 3.34 5.39
C ARG A 188 -16.33 2.35 4.29
N VAL A 189 -15.41 1.43 4.57
CA VAL A 189 -14.80 0.54 3.58
C VAL A 189 -15.41 -0.84 3.67
N GLN A 190 -15.84 -1.40 2.54
CA GLN A 190 -16.17 -2.82 2.41
C GLN A 190 -14.89 -3.61 2.37
N ILE A 191 -14.75 -4.63 3.21
CA ILE A 191 -13.56 -5.49 3.27
C ILE A 191 -13.91 -6.85 2.69
N GLU A 192 -13.28 -7.16 1.58
CA GLU A 192 -13.35 -8.42 0.87
C GLU A 192 -12.13 -9.31 1.16
N HIS A 193 -12.30 -10.60 0.99
CA HIS A 193 -11.23 -11.60 1.06
C HIS A 193 -11.44 -12.60 -0.06
N ASN A 194 -11.15 -12.18 -1.27
CA ASN A 194 -11.45 -12.94 -2.47
C ASN A 194 -10.29 -12.87 -3.48
N ASP A 195 -10.28 -13.85 -4.37
CA ASP A 195 -9.46 -13.81 -5.57
C ASP A 195 -9.84 -12.59 -6.45
N PHE A 196 -8.83 -11.98 -7.10
CA PHE A 196 -9.01 -10.77 -7.92
C PHE A 196 -10.04 -10.93 -9.03
N ARG A 197 -10.18 -12.14 -9.59
CA ARG A 197 -11.16 -12.45 -10.65
C ARG A 197 -12.59 -12.23 -10.20
N LYS A 198 -12.88 -12.61 -8.95
CA LYS A 198 -14.21 -12.40 -8.36
C LYS A 198 -14.47 -10.92 -8.10
N ILE A 199 -13.46 -10.19 -7.63
CA ILE A 199 -13.59 -8.76 -7.33
C ILE A 199 -13.79 -7.96 -8.62
N LEU A 200 -13.01 -8.20 -9.66
CA LEU A 200 -13.19 -7.54 -10.95
C LEU A 200 -14.60 -7.78 -11.50
N LYS A 201 -15.06 -9.03 -11.50
CA LYS A 201 -16.43 -9.36 -11.99
C LYS A 201 -17.55 -8.75 -11.15
N ALA A 202 -17.37 -8.67 -9.83
CA ALA A 202 -18.41 -8.21 -8.92
C ALA A 202 -18.62 -6.69 -8.94
N TYR A 203 -17.54 -5.94 -9.17
CA TYR A 203 -17.56 -4.48 -9.02
C TYR A 203 -17.37 -3.72 -10.34
N ASP A 204 -17.33 -4.41 -11.50
CA ASP A 204 -17.14 -3.77 -12.80
C ASP A 204 -18.37 -3.00 -13.24
N THR A 205 -18.30 -1.69 -13.19
CA THR A 205 -19.31 -0.74 -13.69
C THR A 205 -18.63 0.50 -14.29
N GLU A 206 -19.34 1.26 -15.13
CA GLU A 206 -18.82 2.51 -15.72
C GLU A 206 -18.37 3.55 -14.68
N ASN A 207 -18.90 3.50 -13.46
CA ASN A 207 -18.60 4.42 -12.37
C ASN A 207 -17.58 3.88 -11.37
N THR A 208 -17.00 2.70 -11.67
CA THR A 208 -15.98 2.08 -10.84
C THR A 208 -14.57 2.49 -11.29
N PHE A 209 -13.71 2.74 -10.30
CA PHE A 209 -12.28 2.87 -10.49
C PHE A 209 -11.55 1.76 -9.72
N PHE A 210 -10.79 0.96 -10.43
CA PHE A 210 -9.96 -0.11 -9.89
C PHE A 210 -8.51 0.35 -9.76
N TYR A 211 -7.94 0.20 -8.59
CA TYR A 211 -6.51 0.25 -8.37
C TYR A 211 -5.97 -1.17 -8.18
N LEU A 212 -5.01 -1.53 -9.01
CA LEU A 212 -4.41 -2.86 -9.05
C LEU A 212 -2.90 -2.76 -8.83
N ASP A 213 -2.41 -3.40 -7.79
CA ASP A 213 -1.00 -3.47 -7.43
C ASP A 213 -0.64 -4.92 -7.08
N PRO A 214 -0.71 -5.84 -8.08
CA PRO A 214 -0.45 -7.25 -7.85
C PRO A 214 1.01 -7.50 -7.42
N PRO A 215 1.32 -8.64 -6.81
CA PRO A 215 2.70 -9.11 -6.70
C PRO A 215 3.36 -9.06 -8.08
N TYR A 216 4.51 -8.37 -8.21
CA TYR A 216 5.13 -8.18 -9.52
C TYR A 216 5.68 -9.49 -10.07
N VAL A 217 5.73 -9.61 -11.40
CA VAL A 217 6.23 -10.79 -12.11
C VAL A 217 7.60 -11.21 -11.54
N LEU A 218 7.77 -12.50 -11.24
CA LEU A 218 8.96 -13.04 -10.57
C LEU A 218 10.25 -12.75 -11.32
N ASP A 219 10.24 -12.82 -12.67
CA ASP A 219 11.41 -12.58 -13.52
C ASP A 219 11.96 -11.15 -13.38
N THR A 220 11.13 -10.22 -12.91
CA THR A 220 11.52 -8.82 -12.68
C THR A 220 12.13 -8.59 -11.28
N ARG A 221 12.20 -9.63 -10.45
CA ARG A 221 12.65 -9.59 -9.06
C ARG A 221 13.74 -10.62 -8.80
N THR A 222 14.58 -10.37 -7.80
CA THR A 222 15.67 -11.26 -7.39
C THR A 222 15.24 -12.40 -6.46
N GLU A 223 14.10 -12.24 -5.77
CA GLU A 223 13.59 -13.21 -4.79
C GLU A 223 12.06 -13.18 -4.73
N ALA A 224 11.45 -14.32 -4.46
CA ALA A 224 10.07 -14.45 -4.02
C ALA A 224 9.97 -13.91 -2.58
N VAL A 225 9.17 -12.88 -2.36
CA VAL A 225 9.09 -12.19 -1.06
C VAL A 225 7.67 -12.07 -0.53
N TYR A 226 6.66 -12.34 -1.35
CA TYR A 226 5.26 -12.35 -0.92
C TYR A 226 4.87 -13.74 -0.42
N ARG A 227 3.94 -13.77 0.54
CA ARG A 227 3.35 -15.02 1.01
C ARG A 227 2.48 -15.68 -0.07
N TYR A 228 1.82 -14.85 -0.86
CA TYR A 228 1.00 -15.24 -2.01
C TYR A 228 1.62 -14.60 -3.25
N GLU A 229 2.40 -15.38 -3.96
CA GLU A 229 2.96 -14.97 -5.24
C GLU A 229 1.93 -15.19 -6.35
N MET A 230 2.06 -14.43 -7.40
CA MET A 230 1.20 -14.50 -8.57
C MET A 230 1.98 -15.13 -9.73
N ALA A 231 1.45 -16.22 -10.31
CA ALA A 231 2.07 -16.89 -11.43
C ALA A 231 1.95 -16.06 -12.71
N LEU A 232 2.75 -16.37 -13.74
CA LEU A 232 2.69 -15.64 -15.00
C LEU A 232 1.32 -15.80 -15.69
N GLU A 233 0.73 -16.96 -15.59
CA GLU A 233 -0.61 -17.28 -16.08
C GLU A 233 -1.68 -16.42 -15.43
N ASP A 234 -1.56 -16.14 -14.12
CA ASP A 234 -2.48 -15.25 -13.41
C ASP A 234 -2.33 -13.79 -13.91
N HIS A 235 -1.10 -13.35 -14.24
CA HIS A 235 -0.89 -12.05 -14.85
C HIS A 235 -1.49 -11.96 -16.26
N GLN A 236 -1.39 -13.03 -17.06
CA GLN A 236 -2.02 -13.09 -18.38
C GLN A 236 -3.53 -12.98 -18.27
N GLU A 237 -4.15 -13.76 -17.35
CA GLU A 237 -5.58 -13.69 -17.11
C GLU A 237 -6.02 -12.31 -16.59
N LEU A 238 -5.23 -11.70 -15.70
CA LEU A 238 -5.47 -10.34 -15.24
C LEU A 238 -5.49 -9.35 -16.42
N VAL A 239 -4.53 -9.44 -17.33
CA VAL A 239 -4.47 -8.60 -18.53
C VAL A 239 -5.70 -8.83 -19.41
N ASP A 240 -6.07 -10.09 -19.65
CA ASP A 240 -7.26 -10.42 -20.44
C ASP A 240 -8.54 -9.84 -19.85
N MET A 241 -8.70 -9.91 -18.52
CA MET A 241 -9.83 -9.29 -17.83
C MET A 241 -9.81 -7.76 -17.96
N LEU A 242 -8.64 -7.14 -17.84
CA LEU A 242 -8.48 -5.69 -17.93
C LEU A 242 -8.75 -5.15 -19.34
N LEU A 243 -8.49 -5.91 -20.38
CA LEU A 243 -8.83 -5.55 -21.76
C LEU A 243 -10.35 -5.44 -22.00
N HIS A 244 -11.15 -6.11 -21.17
CA HIS A 244 -12.62 -6.15 -21.30
C HIS A 244 -13.35 -5.40 -20.16
N ILE A 245 -12.58 -4.72 -19.29
CA ILE A 245 -13.18 -4.02 -18.13
C ILE A 245 -13.95 -2.78 -18.56
N THR A 246 -15.15 -2.60 -17.98
CA THR A 246 -16.00 -1.43 -18.23
C THR A 246 -15.56 -0.22 -17.42
N GLY A 247 -15.14 -0.46 -16.19
CA GLY A 247 -14.66 0.56 -15.27
C GLY A 247 -13.29 1.13 -15.66
N LYS A 248 -12.91 2.19 -14.97
CA LYS A 248 -11.56 2.75 -15.10
C LYS A 248 -10.58 1.95 -14.27
N ALA A 249 -9.40 1.68 -14.81
CA ALA A 249 -8.39 0.88 -14.14
C ALA A 249 -7.01 1.55 -14.18
N MET A 250 -6.29 1.43 -13.06
CA MET A 250 -4.90 1.82 -12.89
C MET A 250 -4.12 0.61 -12.38
N LEU A 251 -3.26 0.05 -13.22
CA LEU A 251 -2.39 -1.09 -12.90
C LEU A 251 -0.97 -0.60 -12.61
N SER A 252 -0.40 -1.01 -11.49
CA SER A 252 1.00 -0.79 -11.13
C SER A 252 1.84 -2.04 -11.37
N GLY A 253 3.07 -1.90 -11.84
CA GLY A 253 3.97 -3.02 -12.08
C GLY A 253 5.37 -2.60 -12.51
N TYR A 254 6.24 -3.59 -12.74
CA TYR A 254 7.46 -3.39 -13.51
C TYR A 254 7.19 -3.63 -14.98
N ASP A 255 8.03 -3.05 -15.84
CA ASP A 255 7.95 -3.28 -17.29
C ASP A 255 8.18 -4.75 -17.60
N HIS A 256 7.20 -5.38 -18.26
CA HIS A 256 7.23 -6.78 -18.63
C HIS A 256 6.35 -7.05 -19.85
N GLU A 257 6.74 -8.03 -20.68
CA GLU A 257 6.06 -8.42 -21.92
C GLU A 257 4.57 -8.77 -21.71
N VAL A 258 4.23 -9.34 -20.55
CA VAL A 258 2.83 -9.71 -20.21
C VAL A 258 1.87 -8.54 -20.26
N TYR A 259 2.35 -7.31 -20.07
CA TYR A 259 1.53 -6.08 -20.07
C TYR A 259 1.48 -5.36 -21.41
N LYS A 260 2.25 -5.81 -22.42
CA LYS A 260 2.21 -5.22 -23.78
C LYS A 260 0.82 -5.19 -24.42
N PRO A 261 -0.04 -6.21 -24.28
CA PRO A 261 -1.39 -6.16 -24.83
C PRO A 261 -2.21 -4.95 -24.35
N LEU A 262 -1.98 -4.46 -23.12
CA LEU A 262 -2.62 -3.23 -22.64
C LEU A 262 -2.18 -2.01 -23.44
N GLU A 263 -0.87 -1.90 -23.74
CA GLU A 263 -0.31 -0.79 -24.52
C GLU A 263 -0.81 -0.85 -25.97
N GLU A 264 -0.87 -2.04 -26.57
CA GLU A 264 -1.41 -2.28 -27.92
C GLU A 264 -2.92 -1.94 -28.01
N ALA A 265 -3.66 -2.14 -26.91
CA ALA A 265 -5.07 -1.74 -26.79
C ALA A 265 -5.27 -0.24 -26.49
N GLY A 266 -4.18 0.55 -26.47
CA GLY A 266 -4.24 2.01 -26.29
C GLY A 266 -4.21 2.50 -24.84
N TRP A 267 -3.86 1.67 -23.88
CA TRP A 267 -3.65 2.11 -22.50
C TRP A 267 -2.45 3.07 -22.40
N THR A 268 -2.59 4.10 -21.57
CA THR A 268 -1.52 5.06 -21.31
C THR A 268 -0.53 4.47 -20.30
N LYS A 269 0.73 4.28 -20.73
CA LYS A 269 1.83 3.87 -19.84
C LYS A 269 2.56 5.08 -19.31
N LEU A 270 2.66 5.18 -17.98
CA LEU A 270 3.47 6.16 -17.27
C LEU A 270 4.65 5.48 -16.60
N VAL A 271 5.84 6.06 -16.70
CA VAL A 271 7.06 5.52 -16.08
C VAL A 271 7.57 6.48 -15.01
N PHE A 272 7.73 5.96 -13.80
CA PHE A 272 8.24 6.70 -12.66
C PHE A 272 9.61 6.19 -12.23
N GLU A 273 10.58 7.07 -12.10
CA GLU A 273 11.83 6.70 -11.45
C GLU A 273 11.58 6.57 -9.94
N ALA A 274 11.80 5.36 -9.41
CA ALA A 274 11.75 5.07 -8.01
C ALA A 274 13.16 4.77 -7.48
N MET A 275 13.51 5.36 -6.33
CA MET A 275 14.72 4.97 -5.64
C MET A 275 14.45 3.65 -4.91
N CYS A 276 15.20 2.60 -5.27
CA CYS A 276 15.13 1.34 -4.56
C CYS A 276 15.59 1.58 -3.10
N MET A 277 14.63 1.49 -2.17
CA MET A 277 14.90 1.51 -0.74
C MET A 277 15.33 0.10 -0.30
N VAL A 278 16.35 -0.46 -0.95
CA VAL A 278 17.00 -1.67 -0.41
C VAL A 278 17.56 -1.29 0.96
N PRO A 279 17.25 -2.06 2.01
CA PRO A 279 17.78 -1.80 3.35
C PRO A 279 19.28 -1.69 3.29
N GLY A 280 19.83 -0.55 3.74
CA GLY A 280 21.26 -0.36 3.80
C GLY A 280 21.90 -1.52 4.55
N ARG A 281 22.92 -2.13 3.96
CA ARG A 281 23.68 -3.22 4.55
C ARG A 281 24.20 -2.76 5.92
N THR A 282 23.82 -3.46 6.97
CA THR A 282 24.35 -3.20 8.31
C THR A 282 25.76 -3.81 8.44
N ARG A 283 26.60 -3.24 9.30
CA ARG A 283 27.95 -3.77 9.62
C ARG A 283 27.96 -5.24 10.07
N ALA A 284 26.82 -5.78 10.45
CA ALA A 284 26.67 -7.18 10.89
C ALA A 284 26.59 -8.19 9.73
N THR A 285 26.31 -7.76 8.51
CA THR A 285 26.36 -8.63 7.33
C THR A 285 27.72 -8.43 6.67
N LYS A 286 28.58 -9.46 6.70
CA LYS A 286 29.97 -9.49 6.17
C LYS A 286 30.13 -9.22 4.65
N TYR A 287 29.11 -8.72 3.99
CA TYR A 287 29.16 -8.30 2.59
C TYR A 287 29.38 -6.79 2.49
N ILE A 288 30.61 -6.36 2.80
CA ILE A 288 31.06 -4.99 2.56
C ILE A 288 31.65 -4.95 1.14
N CYS A 289 30.88 -4.51 0.18
CA CYS A 289 31.45 -3.92 -1.02
C CYS A 289 31.71 -2.44 -0.72
N ASN A 290 32.96 -2.04 -0.69
CA ASN A 290 33.42 -0.70 -0.33
C ASN A 290 32.97 0.44 -1.28
N ASP A 291 32.27 0.14 -2.38
CA ASP A 291 31.87 1.14 -3.39
C ASP A 291 30.35 1.36 -3.55
N SER A 292 29.51 0.75 -2.71
CA SER A 292 28.05 0.72 -2.97
C SER A 292 27.26 1.94 -2.47
N ASN A 293 27.91 2.97 -1.92
CA ASN A 293 27.21 4.18 -1.45
C ASN A 293 26.87 5.19 -2.56
N LYS A 294 27.29 4.97 -3.81
CA LYS A 294 27.12 5.94 -4.91
C LYS A 294 26.06 5.54 -5.97
N HIS A 295 25.64 4.29 -6.03
CA HIS A 295 24.61 3.87 -7.00
C HIS A 295 23.43 3.18 -6.30
N LYS A 296 22.48 3.99 -5.78
CA LYS A 296 21.13 3.48 -5.52
C LYS A 296 20.57 3.00 -6.86
N LEU A 297 20.33 1.71 -6.98
CA LEU A 297 19.70 1.15 -8.17
C LEU A 297 18.36 1.87 -8.38
N LYS A 298 18.27 2.67 -9.43
CA LYS A 298 17.02 3.27 -9.86
C LYS A 298 16.17 2.16 -10.45
N ARG A 299 14.99 1.94 -9.93
CA ARG A 299 13.98 1.07 -10.53
C ARG A 299 12.94 1.93 -11.24
N LYS A 300 12.45 1.45 -12.35
CA LYS A 300 11.36 2.08 -13.09
C LYS A 300 10.06 1.40 -12.65
N GLU A 301 9.19 2.15 -11.98
CA GLU A 301 7.82 1.72 -11.70
C GLU A 301 6.95 2.15 -12.87
N CYS A 302 6.19 1.24 -13.43
CA CYS A 302 5.25 1.50 -14.51
C CYS A 302 3.82 1.52 -13.98
N VAL A 303 3.00 2.36 -14.59
CA VAL A 303 1.57 2.45 -14.32
C VAL A 303 0.84 2.48 -15.66
N TRP A 304 -0.11 1.57 -15.85
CA TRP A 304 -0.97 1.52 -17.04
C TRP A 304 -2.37 1.99 -16.70
N LEU A 305 -2.93 2.85 -17.54
CA LEU A 305 -4.24 3.48 -17.37
C LEU A 305 -5.10 3.22 -18.62
N ASN A 306 -6.34 2.76 -18.47
CA ASN A 306 -7.29 2.67 -19.59
C ASN A 306 -8.03 3.99 -19.87
N TYR A 307 -7.54 5.08 -19.33
CA TYR A 307 -8.05 6.44 -19.50
C TYR A 307 -6.90 7.45 -19.56
N VAL A 308 -7.17 8.61 -20.14
CA VAL A 308 -6.22 9.74 -20.13
C VAL A 308 -6.36 10.49 -18.80
N PRO A 309 -5.30 10.57 -17.98
CA PRO A 309 -5.35 11.32 -16.74
C PRO A 309 -5.52 12.82 -17.03
N ALA A 310 -6.25 13.52 -16.16
CA ALA A 310 -6.41 14.97 -16.30
C ALA A 310 -5.03 15.66 -16.27
N PRO A 311 -4.79 16.67 -17.13
CA PRO A 311 -3.53 17.40 -17.16
C PRO A 311 -3.35 18.17 -15.84
N HIS A 312 -2.51 17.67 -14.97
CA HIS A 312 -2.13 18.35 -13.75
C HIS A 312 -0.76 19.01 -13.93
N LYS A 313 -0.67 20.33 -13.67
CA LYS A 313 0.61 21.05 -13.55
C LYS A 313 1.59 20.36 -12.56
N GLN A 314 1.07 19.60 -11.61
CA GLN A 314 1.88 18.81 -10.68
C GLN A 314 2.60 17.62 -11.34
N MET A 315 2.12 17.11 -12.47
CA MET A 315 2.74 15.96 -13.14
C MET A 315 4.06 16.34 -13.82
N GLU A 316 4.15 17.53 -14.40
CA GLU A 316 5.40 18.04 -14.96
C GLU A 316 6.46 18.31 -13.88
N LEU A 317 6.04 18.82 -12.71
CA LEU A 317 6.89 19.02 -11.55
C LEU A 317 7.38 17.71 -10.91
N LEU A 318 6.66 16.61 -11.12
CA LEU A 318 7.00 15.28 -10.59
C LEU A 318 7.89 14.48 -11.54
N GLY A 319 8.28 15.03 -12.71
CA GLY A 319 9.15 14.38 -13.68
C GLY A 319 8.52 13.16 -14.35
N VAL A 320 7.21 13.16 -14.54
CA VAL A 320 6.47 12.11 -15.24
C VAL A 320 6.77 12.23 -16.73
N LYS A 321 7.40 11.21 -17.31
CA LYS A 321 7.59 11.11 -18.75
C LYS A 321 6.43 10.31 -19.34
N TYR A 322 5.68 10.93 -20.26
CA TYR A 322 4.74 10.22 -21.09
C TYR A 322 5.52 9.40 -22.11
N GLY A 323 5.23 8.13 -22.23
CA GLY A 323 5.74 7.31 -23.31
C GLY A 323 4.99 7.66 -24.59
N THR A 324 5.41 8.72 -25.29
CA THR A 324 4.92 9.04 -26.63
C THR A 324 5.91 8.54 -27.66
N GLU A 325 5.68 7.35 -28.18
CA GLU A 325 6.04 7.03 -29.56
C GLU A 325 4.75 6.78 -30.35
N ASN A 326 4.07 7.84 -30.70
CA ASN A 326 3.19 7.91 -31.85
C ASN A 326 3.18 9.35 -32.34
N ASN A 327 4.24 9.72 -33.07
CA ASN A 327 4.28 10.88 -33.93
C ASN A 327 3.36 10.59 -35.15
N VAL A 328 2.10 10.94 -35.02
CA VAL A 328 1.28 11.18 -36.23
C VAL A 328 1.58 12.63 -36.66
N ASN A 329 2.45 12.77 -37.60
CA ASN A 329 2.72 14.02 -38.31
C ASN A 329 1.45 14.39 -39.10
N PRO A 330 0.77 15.50 -38.87
CA PRO A 330 -0.26 15.96 -39.81
C PRO A 330 0.44 16.49 -41.03
N GLY A 331 0.22 15.77 -42.16
CA GLY A 331 0.81 16.07 -43.42
C GLY A 331 0.64 17.52 -43.86
N ASN A 332 1.73 18.10 -44.30
CA ASN A 332 1.80 19.33 -45.06
C ASN A 332 0.95 19.21 -46.34
N GLY A 333 -0.19 19.87 -46.35
CA GLY A 333 -0.92 20.16 -47.57
C GLY A 333 -0.13 21.16 -48.36
N THR A 334 0.42 20.71 -49.46
CA THR A 334 0.99 21.57 -50.51
C THR A 334 -0.14 22.34 -51.17
N GLU A 335 -0.15 23.65 -50.99
CA GLU A 335 -0.86 24.57 -51.89
C GLU A 335 -0.15 24.59 -53.25
N THR A 336 -0.83 24.07 -54.27
CA THR A 336 -0.51 24.34 -55.64
C THR A 336 -1.23 25.63 -56.09
N GLN A 337 -0.47 26.68 -56.25
CA GLN A 337 -0.90 27.84 -57.08
C GLN A 337 -0.88 27.37 -58.53
N GLY A 338 -1.99 27.47 -59.22
CA GLY A 338 -2.13 27.36 -60.64
C GLY A 338 -2.54 28.69 -61.24
N GLU A 339 -1.87 29.09 -62.30
CA GLU A 339 -2.24 30.18 -63.18
C GLU A 339 -3.66 30.05 -63.77
#